data_1d7c44f398ba807e4884ccf36a1a8057
#
_entry.id   1d7c44f398ba807e4884ccf36a1a8057
#
_cell.length_a   1.000
_cell.length_b   1.000
_cell.length_c   1.000
_cell.angle_alpha   90.00
_cell.angle_beta   90.00
_cell.angle_gamma   90.00
#
_symmetry.space_group_name_H-M   'P 1'
#
loop_
_entity.id
_entity.type
_entity.pdbx_description
1 polymer ?
#
loop_
_entity_poly.entity_id
_entity_poly.type
_entity_poly.pdbx_seq_one_letter_code
_entity_poly.pdbx_strand_id
1 'polypeptide(L)'
;MSAPPVVTNFIEYLKTAQMDPAVGIRIIKVTGDDHMGLYVAELKPHCSVTAHYHKNGSEIYQIVRGEGTIHTGLLSGNDSAAWNRSADLRSGDCFTVKEGVIHQLENTGSESTVACFVCPAAHIGDDRFIVRGSVPKIP
;
A
#
# COMPACT_ATOMS: atom_id res chain seq x y z
N MET A 1 -12.67 31.17 14.56
CA MET A 1 -13.31 29.84 14.64
C MET A 1 -12.85 29.01 13.46
N SER A 2 -12.44 27.80 13.72
CA SER A 2 -12.14 26.84 12.66
C SER A 2 -13.45 26.31 12.06
N ALA A 3 -13.42 25.97 10.76
CA ALA A 3 -14.53 25.29 10.13
C ALA A 3 -14.73 23.89 10.76
N PRO A 4 -15.96 23.35 10.78
CA PRO A 4 -16.17 21.98 11.23
C PRO A 4 -15.43 21.01 10.32
N PRO A 5 -15.04 19.82 10.82
CA PRO A 5 -14.38 18.84 9.97
C PRO A 5 -15.32 18.35 8.86
N VAL A 6 -14.76 18.17 7.68
CA VAL A 6 -15.46 17.50 6.58
C VAL A 6 -15.36 16.01 6.81
N VAL A 7 -16.50 15.34 6.96
CA VAL A 7 -16.53 13.90 7.19
C VAL A 7 -16.64 13.17 5.87
N THR A 8 -15.76 12.19 5.69
CA THR A 8 -15.74 11.31 4.51
C THR A 8 -15.96 9.87 4.95
N ASN A 9 -16.31 9.00 4.01
CA ASN A 9 -16.54 7.59 4.29
C ASN A 9 -15.69 6.76 3.31
N PHE A 10 -14.79 5.94 3.84
CA PHE A 10 -13.87 5.20 2.99
C PHE A 10 -14.56 4.12 2.16
N ILE A 11 -15.66 3.54 2.63
CA ILE A 11 -16.42 2.54 1.88
C ILE A 11 -17.03 3.16 0.63
N GLU A 12 -17.61 4.36 0.79
CA GLU A 12 -18.17 5.10 -0.35
C GLU A 12 -17.08 5.56 -1.32
N TYR A 13 -15.96 6.03 -0.81
CA TYR A 13 -14.84 6.48 -1.62
C TYR A 13 -14.21 5.32 -2.42
N LEU A 14 -14.15 4.14 -1.83
CA LEU A 14 -13.61 2.96 -2.53
C LEU A 14 -14.38 2.66 -3.81
N LYS A 15 -15.67 2.92 -3.85
CA LYS A 15 -16.50 2.72 -5.05
C LYS A 15 -16.04 3.58 -6.23
N THR A 16 -15.41 4.72 -5.95
CA THR A 16 -14.92 5.66 -6.97
C THR A 16 -13.41 5.56 -7.19
N ALA A 17 -12.72 4.69 -6.48
CA ALA A 17 -11.29 4.53 -6.58
C ALA A 17 -10.90 4.07 -7.99
N GLN A 18 -9.83 4.67 -8.50
CA GLN A 18 -9.32 4.36 -9.83
C GLN A 18 -8.03 3.57 -9.75
N MET A 19 -7.74 2.84 -10.82
CA MET A 19 -6.49 2.11 -10.93
C MET A 19 -5.31 3.08 -11.00
N ASP A 20 -4.33 2.89 -10.12
CA ASP A 20 -3.02 3.53 -10.23
C ASP A 20 -2.13 2.61 -11.08
N PRO A 21 -1.82 3.00 -12.33
CA PRO A 21 -1.09 2.10 -13.21
C PRO A 21 0.36 1.88 -12.79
N ALA A 22 0.94 2.77 -11.97
CA ALA A 22 2.31 2.63 -11.51
C ALA A 22 2.48 1.47 -10.53
N VAL A 23 1.46 1.19 -9.73
CA VAL A 23 1.52 0.14 -8.70
C VAL A 23 0.46 -0.95 -8.88
N GLY A 24 -0.48 -0.78 -9.80
CA GLY A 24 -1.43 -1.83 -10.18
C GLY A 24 -2.56 -2.08 -9.20
N ILE A 25 -2.91 -1.09 -8.38
CA ILE A 25 -4.04 -1.18 -7.43
C ILE A 25 -5.03 -0.04 -7.64
N ARG A 26 -6.27 -0.27 -7.25
CA ARG A 26 -7.26 0.80 -7.13
C ARG A 26 -7.02 1.52 -5.81
N ILE A 27 -6.89 2.84 -5.86
CA ILE A 27 -6.54 3.64 -4.70
C ILE A 27 -7.21 5.00 -4.76
N ILE A 28 -7.61 5.52 -3.60
CA ILE A 28 -8.14 6.87 -3.47
C ILE A 28 -7.78 7.46 -2.10
N LYS A 29 -7.51 8.77 -2.09
CA LYS A 29 -7.36 9.52 -0.85
C LYS A 29 -8.74 9.75 -0.23
N VAL A 30 -8.89 9.40 1.03
CA VAL A 30 -10.15 9.52 1.76
C VAL A 30 -10.22 10.86 2.49
N THR A 31 -9.16 11.21 3.18
CA THR A 31 -9.06 12.46 3.94
C THR A 31 -7.60 12.77 4.25
N GLY A 32 -7.33 13.96 4.71
CA GLY A 32 -5.98 14.41 5.07
C GLY A 32 -5.69 15.80 4.56
N ASP A 33 -4.42 16.13 4.51
CA ASP A 33 -3.91 17.41 4.03
C ASP A 33 -2.69 17.22 3.10
N ASP A 34 -1.94 18.28 2.86
CA ASP A 34 -0.77 18.21 1.98
C ASP A 34 0.39 17.41 2.58
N HIS A 35 0.40 17.20 3.90
CA HIS A 35 1.47 16.49 4.59
C HIS A 35 1.14 15.01 4.79
N MET A 36 -0.10 14.70 5.15
CA MET A 36 -0.50 13.35 5.50
C MET A 36 -1.89 13.03 4.98
N GLY A 37 -2.05 11.82 4.46
CA GLY A 37 -3.32 11.35 3.98
C GLY A 37 -3.69 9.97 4.48
N LEU A 38 -4.99 9.74 4.61
CA LEU A 38 -5.58 8.43 4.75
C LEU A 38 -6.09 8.00 3.39
N TYR A 39 -5.66 6.83 2.96
CA TYR A 39 -5.99 6.23 1.67
C TYR A 39 -6.70 4.91 1.87
N VAL A 40 -7.52 4.53 0.92
CA VAL A 40 -8.08 3.19 0.84
C VAL A 40 -7.74 2.59 -0.52
N ALA A 41 -7.39 1.32 -0.51
CA ALA A 41 -7.01 0.59 -1.71
C ALA A 41 -7.69 -0.76 -1.78
N GLU A 42 -7.92 -1.22 -2.99
CA GLU A 42 -8.46 -2.54 -3.26
C GLU A 42 -7.56 -3.29 -4.23
N LEU A 43 -7.21 -4.50 -3.84
CA LEU A 43 -6.39 -5.41 -4.63
C LEU A 43 -7.21 -6.65 -4.98
N LYS A 44 -7.36 -6.91 -6.27
CA LYS A 44 -8.13 -8.07 -6.75
C LYS A 44 -7.44 -9.38 -6.39
N PRO A 45 -8.19 -10.50 -6.36
CA PRO A 45 -7.60 -11.81 -6.11
C PRO A 45 -6.41 -12.10 -7.02
N HIS A 46 -5.37 -12.68 -6.45
CA HIS A 46 -4.15 -13.10 -7.14
C HIS A 46 -3.34 -11.97 -7.79
N CYS A 47 -3.65 -10.72 -7.46
CA CYS A 47 -2.89 -9.55 -7.90
C CYS A 47 -1.90 -9.11 -6.83
N SER A 48 -0.86 -8.44 -7.27
CA SER A 48 0.18 -7.86 -6.40
C SER A 48 0.37 -6.39 -6.73
N VAL A 49 0.64 -5.61 -5.71
CA VAL A 49 1.15 -4.24 -5.88
C VAL A 49 2.55 -4.33 -6.49
N THR A 50 2.89 -3.44 -7.39
CA THR A 50 4.26 -3.36 -7.89
C THR A 50 5.22 -3.03 -6.75
N ALA A 51 6.32 -3.77 -6.66
CA ALA A 51 7.32 -3.56 -5.61
C ALA A 51 7.92 -2.16 -5.70
N HIS A 52 7.98 -1.47 -4.58
CA HIS A 52 8.48 -0.10 -4.52
C HIS A 52 8.93 0.27 -3.10
N TYR A 53 9.52 1.45 -2.96
CA TYR A 53 9.89 2.02 -1.67
C TYR A 53 9.71 3.54 -1.69
N HIS A 54 9.75 4.13 -0.49
CA HIS A 54 9.70 5.58 -0.28
C HIS A 54 10.93 6.01 0.51
N LYS A 55 11.48 7.16 0.18
CA LYS A 55 12.70 7.66 0.84
C LYS A 55 12.41 8.42 2.13
N ASN A 56 11.22 8.99 2.27
CA ASN A 56 10.91 9.88 3.38
C ASN A 56 9.61 9.46 4.08
N GLY A 57 9.74 9.11 5.36
CA GLY A 57 8.60 8.77 6.20
C GLY A 57 8.13 7.32 6.06
N SER A 58 7.35 6.92 7.03
CA SER A 58 6.77 5.58 7.11
C SER A 58 5.35 5.56 6.55
N GLU A 59 4.89 4.36 6.21
CA GLU A 59 3.49 4.09 5.92
C GLU A 59 2.92 3.14 6.97
N ILE A 60 1.71 3.41 7.41
CA ILE A 60 0.97 2.53 8.32
C ILE A 60 -0.18 1.92 7.55
N TYR A 61 -0.26 0.60 7.56
CA TYR A 61 -1.29 -0.18 6.88
C TYR A 61 -2.21 -0.85 7.86
N GLN A 62 -3.47 -0.96 7.48
CA GLN A 62 -4.48 -1.77 8.15
C GLN A 62 -5.23 -2.58 7.11
N ILE A 63 -5.28 -3.90 7.27
CA ILE A 63 -6.10 -4.75 6.43
C ILE A 63 -7.54 -4.68 6.95
N VAL A 64 -8.43 -4.18 6.13
CA VAL A 64 -9.84 -4.02 6.49
C VAL A 64 -10.64 -5.27 6.16
N ARG A 65 -10.35 -5.89 5.01
CA ARG A 65 -11.06 -7.06 4.52
C ARG A 65 -10.16 -7.91 3.62
N GLY A 66 -10.34 -9.21 3.67
CA GLY A 66 -9.60 -10.15 2.83
C GLY A 66 -8.32 -10.64 3.49
N GLU A 67 -7.50 -11.26 2.68
CA GLU A 67 -6.23 -11.86 3.08
C GLU A 67 -5.12 -11.35 2.17
N GLY A 68 -3.89 -11.56 2.60
CA GLY A 68 -2.75 -11.22 1.78
C GLY A 68 -1.44 -11.61 2.41
N THR A 69 -0.37 -11.25 1.74
CA THR A 69 0.99 -11.38 2.24
C THR A 69 1.72 -10.08 1.95
N ILE A 70 2.39 -9.54 2.94
CA ILE A 70 3.31 -8.42 2.76
C ILE A 70 4.73 -8.96 2.67
N HIS A 71 5.39 -8.61 1.58
CA HIS A 71 6.80 -8.92 1.37
C HIS A 71 7.61 -7.66 1.56
N THR A 72 8.71 -7.73 2.28
CA THR A 72 9.62 -6.61 2.48
C THR A 72 11.05 -7.00 2.17
N GLY A 73 11.84 -6.01 1.81
CA GLY A 73 13.22 -6.19 1.47
C GLY A 73 13.99 -4.88 1.49
N LEU A 74 15.26 -4.97 1.14
CA LEU A 74 16.15 -3.82 1.03
C LEU A 74 16.62 -3.66 -0.39
N LEU A 75 16.96 -2.43 -0.76
CA LEU A 75 17.50 -2.15 -2.07
C LEU A 75 18.87 -2.81 -2.21
N SER A 76 19.00 -3.64 -3.23
CA SER A 76 20.25 -4.20 -3.70
C SER A 76 20.66 -3.46 -4.96
N GLY A 77 21.94 -3.38 -5.28
CA GLY A 77 22.43 -2.63 -6.44
C GLY A 77 21.56 -2.83 -7.69
N ASN A 78 21.57 -1.84 -8.61
CA ASN A 78 20.83 -1.87 -9.88
C ASN A 78 19.29 -1.83 -9.73
N ASP A 79 18.77 -1.14 -8.72
CA ASP A 79 17.34 -0.98 -8.47
C ASP A 79 16.58 -2.31 -8.27
N SER A 80 17.26 -3.31 -7.77
CA SER A 80 16.68 -4.61 -7.46
C SER A 80 16.39 -4.76 -5.97
N ALA A 81 15.41 -5.59 -5.63
CA ALA A 81 15.08 -5.91 -4.27
C ALA A 81 15.84 -7.14 -3.77
N ALA A 82 16.43 -7.02 -2.58
CA ALA A 82 16.87 -8.17 -1.80
C ALA A 82 15.76 -8.49 -0.78
N TRP A 83 14.88 -9.39 -1.13
CA TRP A 83 13.75 -9.79 -0.30
C TRP A 83 14.23 -10.57 0.93
N ASN A 84 13.76 -10.21 2.10
CA ASN A 84 14.22 -10.83 3.33
C ASN A 84 13.13 -11.26 4.32
N ARG A 85 11.90 -10.74 4.15
CA ARG A 85 10.79 -11.10 5.04
C ARG A 85 9.47 -11.14 4.31
N SER A 86 8.58 -12.01 4.80
CA SER A 86 7.18 -12.07 4.40
C SER A 86 6.32 -12.35 5.61
N ALA A 87 5.13 -11.80 5.64
CA ALA A 87 4.15 -12.03 6.69
C ALA A 87 2.77 -12.19 6.09
N ASP A 88 2.05 -13.22 6.50
CA ASP A 88 0.66 -13.42 6.12
C ASP A 88 -0.24 -12.46 6.89
N LEU A 89 -1.26 -11.97 6.21
CA LEU A 89 -2.16 -10.93 6.69
C LEU A 89 -3.61 -11.41 6.63
N ARG A 90 -4.38 -10.97 7.61
CA ARG A 90 -5.83 -11.15 7.65
C ARG A 90 -6.50 -9.85 8.09
N SER A 91 -7.82 -9.80 7.97
CA SER A 91 -8.61 -8.65 8.41
C SER A 91 -8.29 -8.26 9.85
N GLY A 92 -8.03 -6.97 10.07
CA GLY A 92 -7.65 -6.40 11.35
C GLY A 92 -6.15 -6.26 11.58
N ASP A 93 -5.31 -6.91 10.78
CA ASP A 93 -3.85 -6.80 10.92
C ASP A 93 -3.38 -5.41 10.53
N CYS A 94 -2.42 -4.91 11.30
CA CYS A 94 -1.79 -3.61 11.07
C CYS A 94 -0.28 -3.78 11.06
N PHE A 95 0.38 -2.99 10.22
CA PHE A 95 1.85 -2.99 10.18
C PHE A 95 2.38 -1.65 9.70
N THR A 96 3.65 -1.40 9.97
CA THR A 96 4.36 -0.21 9.51
C THR A 96 5.44 -0.62 8.52
N VAL A 97 5.48 0.06 7.39
CA VAL A 97 6.60 0.00 6.45
C VAL A 97 7.43 1.25 6.67
N LYS A 98 8.68 1.08 7.11
CA LYS A 98 9.59 2.18 7.37
C LYS A 98 10.19 2.73 6.07
N GLU A 99 10.68 3.96 6.14
CA GLU A 99 11.36 4.58 5.00
C GLU A 99 12.51 3.71 4.49
N GLY A 100 12.68 3.68 3.19
CA GLY A 100 13.71 2.88 2.52
C GLY A 100 13.41 1.40 2.39
N VAL A 101 12.37 0.89 3.04
CA VAL A 101 12.01 -0.53 2.96
C VAL A 101 11.21 -0.79 1.69
N ILE A 102 11.72 -1.68 0.85
CA ILE A 102 10.99 -2.16 -0.32
C ILE A 102 9.84 -3.03 0.15
N HIS A 103 8.66 -2.82 -0.41
CA HIS A 103 7.48 -3.59 -0.04
C HIS A 103 6.62 -3.94 -1.23
N GLN A 104 5.96 -5.07 -1.11
CA GLN A 104 5.02 -5.58 -2.10
C GLN A 104 3.91 -6.32 -1.38
N LEU A 105 2.69 -5.80 -1.51
CA LEU A 105 1.48 -6.46 -1.01
C LEU A 105 0.94 -7.38 -2.09
N GLU A 106 0.63 -8.61 -1.72
CA GLU A 106 0.03 -9.61 -2.58
C GLU A 106 -1.29 -10.06 -2.00
N ASN A 107 -2.32 -10.14 -2.85
CA ASN A 107 -3.58 -10.77 -2.46
C ASN A 107 -3.51 -12.26 -2.76
N THR A 108 -3.41 -13.06 -1.72
CA THR A 108 -3.33 -14.53 -1.80
C THR A 108 -4.69 -15.21 -1.64
N GLY A 109 -5.74 -14.43 -1.41
CA GLY A 109 -7.09 -14.95 -1.20
C GLY A 109 -7.91 -15.05 -2.47
N SER A 110 -9.13 -15.53 -2.30
CA SER A 110 -10.12 -15.68 -3.38
C SER A 110 -11.06 -14.48 -3.52
N GLU A 111 -10.96 -13.52 -2.61
CA GLU A 111 -11.74 -12.29 -2.60
C GLU A 111 -10.82 -11.08 -2.68
N SER A 112 -11.38 -9.92 -3.02
CA SER A 112 -10.61 -8.66 -3.00
C SER A 112 -10.10 -8.36 -1.59
N THR A 113 -8.88 -7.86 -1.52
CA THR A 113 -8.29 -7.35 -0.28
C THR A 113 -8.46 -5.84 -0.24
N VAL A 114 -8.98 -5.34 0.86
CA VAL A 114 -9.14 -3.91 1.10
C VAL A 114 -8.21 -3.51 2.23
N ALA A 115 -7.38 -2.51 1.97
CA ALA A 115 -6.46 -1.95 2.95
C ALA A 115 -6.66 -0.45 3.07
N CYS A 116 -6.59 0.07 4.30
CA CYS A 116 -6.41 1.49 4.54
C CYS A 116 -4.95 1.73 4.89
N PHE A 117 -4.43 2.88 4.49
CA PHE A 117 -3.09 3.25 4.89
C PHE A 117 -2.94 4.75 5.06
N VAL A 118 -2.04 5.11 5.99
CA VAL A 118 -1.70 6.48 6.31
C VAL A 118 -0.25 6.72 5.93
N CYS A 119 -0.03 7.76 5.17
CA CYS A 119 1.32 8.11 4.72
C CYS A 119 1.41 9.58 4.34
N PRO A 120 2.64 10.12 4.22
CA PRO A 120 2.85 11.41 3.58
C PRO A 120 2.27 11.42 2.16
N ALA A 121 1.68 12.55 1.76
CA ALA A 121 1.06 12.68 0.45
C ALA A 121 2.04 12.39 -0.71
N ALA A 122 3.32 12.68 -0.53
CA ALA A 122 4.36 12.43 -1.53
C ALA A 122 4.55 10.94 -1.87
N HIS A 123 4.14 10.03 -0.96
CA HIS A 123 4.25 8.59 -1.23
C HIS A 123 3.38 8.12 -2.41
N ILE A 124 2.32 8.85 -2.74
CA ILE A 124 1.48 8.57 -3.90
C ILE A 124 1.96 9.34 -5.14
N GLY A 125 2.92 10.20 -4.98
CA GLY A 125 3.47 11.05 -6.03
C GLY A 125 4.95 10.78 -6.30
N ASP A 126 5.77 11.78 -6.06
CA ASP A 126 7.18 11.81 -6.45
C ASP A 126 8.12 11.08 -5.49
N ASP A 127 7.67 10.71 -4.28
CA ASP A 127 8.43 9.87 -3.36
C ASP A 127 7.97 8.40 -3.44
N ARG A 128 8.04 7.84 -4.64
CA ARG A 128 7.70 6.45 -4.89
C ARG A 128 8.63 5.90 -5.98
N PHE A 129 9.43 4.93 -5.63
CA PHE A 129 10.48 4.39 -6.48
C PHE A 129 10.21 2.92 -6.75
N ILE A 130 9.91 2.61 -8.01
CA ILE A 130 9.65 1.24 -8.45
C ILE A 130 10.96 0.47 -8.50
N VAL A 131 10.94 -0.76 -8.02
CA VAL A 131 12.09 -1.67 -8.10
C VAL A 131 11.79 -2.84 -9.02
N ARG A 132 12.86 -3.44 -9.54
CA ARG A 132 12.75 -4.59 -10.42
C ARG A 132 12.55 -5.86 -9.62
N GLY A 133 11.77 -6.75 -10.20
CA GLY A 133 11.56 -8.08 -9.68
C GLY A 133 10.50 -8.13 -8.59
N SER A 134 9.53 -9.00 -8.81
CA SER A 134 8.59 -9.40 -7.78
C SER A 134 9.24 -10.43 -6.87
N VAL A 135 8.66 -10.62 -5.69
CA VAL A 135 9.04 -11.73 -4.83
C VAL A 135 8.98 -13.02 -5.65
N PRO A 136 10.03 -13.83 -5.61
CA PRO A 136 9.99 -15.13 -6.26
C PRO A 136 8.83 -15.95 -5.72
N LYS A 137 7.98 -16.45 -6.60
CA LYS A 137 6.94 -17.40 -6.20
C LYS A 137 7.65 -18.67 -5.72
N ILE A 138 7.40 -19.04 -4.48
CA ILE A 138 7.85 -20.32 -3.97
C ILE A 138 6.97 -21.40 -4.62
N PRO A 139 7.56 -22.38 -5.28
CA PRO A 139 6.80 -23.44 -5.93
C PRO A 139 6.01 -24.27 -4.93
#